data_59a795d97bd8cb67f9c020a76d93778d
#
_entry.id   59a795d97bd8cb67f9c020a76d93778d
#
_cell.length_a   1.000
_cell.length_b   1.000
_cell.length_c   1.000
_cell.angle_alpha   90.00
_cell.angle_beta   90.00
_cell.angle_gamma   90.00
#
_symmetry.space_group_name_H-M   'P 1'
#
loop_
_entity.id
_entity.type
_entity.pdbx_description
1 polymer ?
#
loop_
_entity_poly.entity_id
_entity_poly.type
_entity_poly.pdbx_seq_one_letter_code
_entity_poly.pdbx_strand_id
1 'polypeptide(L)'
;MPGKASAGSTASDAIDILIEDHRKVSQLFAEFQKIKGRTDEDSKQTLVEIACTELVIHAQVEEEFLYPALREAFDEADLHLLDEAEVEHTAARQLISELESMQPDDDLYDAKFTVLGEYVRHHIEEEQNRIFPVIKKGNMDLESLGQNILERREELRSEFGMPDEEYEEDTDEENSQHPHRKTHHHHH
;
A
#
# COMPACT_ATOMS: atom_id res chain seq x y z
N MET A 1 -8.00 32.35 -15.76
CA MET A 1 -8.49 31.84 -15.27
C MET A 1 -8.40 30.76 -14.84
N PRO A 2 -8.43 30.49 -14.25
CA PRO A 2 -8.22 29.56 -13.80
C PRO A 2 -8.76 28.58 -13.47
N GLY A 3 -8.62 28.04 -13.71
CA GLY A 3 -9.13 26.96 -13.53
C GLY A 3 -9.17 26.29 -12.42
N LYS A 4 -9.59 26.02 -12.07
CA LYS A 4 -9.62 25.42 -11.18
C LYS A 4 -9.45 24.28 -11.10
N ALA A 5 -8.77 24.08 -10.71
CA ALA A 5 -8.53 22.79 -10.33
C ALA A 5 -9.73 22.27 -9.72
N SER A 6 -10.24 21.39 -10.29
CA SER A 6 -11.22 20.70 -9.57
C SER A 6 -10.54 20.00 -8.48
N ALA A 7 -10.86 20.40 -7.38
CA ALA A 7 -10.40 19.83 -6.20
C ALA A 7 -10.68 18.36 -6.10
N GLY A 8 -11.57 17.87 -6.74
CA GLY A 8 -11.81 16.48 -6.71
C GLY A 8 -11.01 15.72 -7.70
N SER A 9 -10.07 16.40 -8.25
CA SER A 9 -9.33 15.77 -9.21
C SER A 9 -8.66 14.60 -8.65
N THR A 10 -9.16 13.62 -8.96
CA THR A 10 -8.66 12.38 -8.77
C THR A 10 -7.57 12.00 -9.69
N ALA A 11 -7.10 12.91 -10.51
CA ALA A 11 -5.97 12.65 -11.34
C ALA A 11 -4.73 12.65 -10.47
N SER A 12 -4.59 11.62 -9.72
CA SER A 12 -3.39 11.38 -8.97
C SER A 12 -2.31 10.94 -9.94
N ASP A 13 -1.15 11.54 -9.84
CA ASP A 13 -0.01 11.07 -10.62
C ASP A 13 0.56 9.80 -10.00
N ALA A 14 1.54 9.21 -10.68
CA ALA A 14 2.15 7.97 -10.23
C ALA A 14 2.69 8.05 -8.80
N ILE A 15 3.29 9.17 -8.44
CA ILE A 15 3.86 9.36 -7.11
C ILE A 15 2.77 9.37 -6.04
N ASP A 16 1.69 10.10 -6.27
CA ASP A 16 0.58 10.17 -5.31
C ASP A 16 -0.04 8.79 -5.07
N ILE A 17 -0.19 8.01 -6.12
CA ILE A 17 -0.74 6.65 -6.05
C ILE A 17 0.16 5.75 -5.20
N LEU A 18 1.46 5.81 -5.44
CA LEU A 18 2.42 4.98 -4.72
C LEU A 18 2.55 5.39 -3.25
N ILE A 19 2.49 6.69 -2.95
CA ILE A 19 2.49 7.18 -1.57
C ILE A 19 1.25 6.70 -0.83
N GLU A 20 0.08 6.70 -1.47
CA GLU A 20 -1.13 6.18 -0.85
C GLU A 20 -1.03 4.69 -0.56
N ASP A 21 -0.42 3.92 -1.46
CA ASP A 21 -0.14 2.50 -1.20
C ASP A 21 0.78 2.32 0.01
N HIS A 22 1.81 3.15 0.12
CA HIS A 22 2.72 3.14 1.28
C HIS A 22 1.97 3.39 2.58
N ARG A 23 1.05 4.34 2.57
CA ARG A 23 0.25 4.68 3.75
C ARG A 23 -0.63 3.51 4.17
N LYS A 24 -1.31 2.88 3.22
CA LYS A 24 -2.19 1.73 3.51
C LYS A 24 -1.42 0.55 4.09
N VAL A 25 -0.31 0.21 3.49
CA VAL A 25 0.53 -0.90 3.96
C VAL A 25 1.08 -0.60 5.34
N SER A 26 1.54 0.63 5.58
CA SER A 26 2.05 1.03 6.90
C SER A 26 0.98 0.90 7.98
N GLN A 27 -0.27 1.22 7.67
CA GLN A 27 -1.39 1.02 8.60
C GLN A 27 -1.61 -0.46 8.93
N LEU A 28 -1.50 -1.34 7.94
CA LEU A 28 -1.66 -2.78 8.16
C LEU A 28 -0.59 -3.33 9.10
N PHE A 29 0.66 -2.90 8.94
CA PHE A 29 1.72 -3.29 9.86
C PHE A 29 1.49 -2.75 11.27
N ALA A 30 1.01 -1.51 11.39
CA ALA A 30 0.69 -0.93 12.69
C ALA A 30 -0.45 -1.70 13.39
N GLU A 31 -1.48 -2.07 12.64
CA GLU A 31 -2.59 -2.87 13.18
C GLU A 31 -2.12 -4.25 13.64
N PHE A 32 -1.22 -4.87 12.90
CA PHE A 32 -0.65 -6.16 13.29
C PHE A 32 0.04 -6.06 14.65
N GLN A 33 0.81 -5.00 14.89
CA GLN A 33 1.50 -4.84 16.17
C GLN A 33 0.53 -4.73 17.35
N LYS A 34 -0.69 -4.26 17.11
CA LYS A 34 -1.71 -4.16 18.14
C LYS A 34 -2.36 -5.51 18.47
N ILE A 35 -2.48 -6.40 17.48
CA ILE A 35 -3.22 -7.65 17.65
C ILE A 35 -2.34 -8.88 17.81
N LYS A 36 -1.05 -8.80 17.53
CA LYS A 36 -0.15 -9.99 17.51
C LYS A 36 -0.11 -10.75 18.84
N GLY A 37 -0.33 -10.08 19.96
CA GLY A 37 -0.35 -10.72 21.27
C GLY A 37 -1.70 -11.26 21.67
N ARG A 38 -2.71 -11.13 20.83
CA ARG A 38 -4.05 -11.60 21.11
C ARG A 38 -4.27 -12.99 20.53
N THR A 39 -5.29 -13.66 20.99
CA THR A 39 -5.55 -15.05 20.64
C THR A 39 -6.33 -15.25 19.36
N ASP A 40 -6.72 -14.17 18.65
CA ASP A 40 -7.47 -14.28 17.43
C ASP A 40 -6.54 -14.52 16.23
N GLU A 41 -6.20 -15.77 16.01
CA GLU A 41 -5.30 -16.18 14.94
C GLU A 41 -5.88 -15.97 13.55
N ASP A 42 -7.21 -16.09 13.39
CA ASP A 42 -7.87 -15.89 12.10
C ASP A 42 -7.75 -14.43 11.63
N SER A 43 -7.97 -13.48 12.53
CA SER A 43 -7.82 -12.06 12.23
C SER A 43 -6.37 -11.71 11.90
N LYS A 44 -5.44 -12.31 12.63
CA LYS A 44 -4.01 -12.11 12.39
C LYS A 44 -3.61 -12.62 11.01
N GLN A 45 -4.04 -13.83 10.66
CA GLN A 45 -3.76 -14.43 9.37
C GLN A 45 -4.34 -13.59 8.23
N THR A 46 -5.59 -13.15 8.36
CA THR A 46 -6.26 -12.33 7.35
C THR A 46 -5.50 -11.03 7.11
N LEU A 47 -5.06 -10.39 8.18
CA LEU A 47 -4.31 -9.15 8.10
C LEU A 47 -2.98 -9.33 7.37
N VAL A 48 -2.25 -10.41 7.70
CA VAL A 48 -0.98 -10.74 7.06
C VAL A 48 -1.19 -11.05 5.57
N GLU A 49 -2.21 -11.81 5.24
CA GLU A 49 -2.53 -12.14 3.84
C GLU A 49 -2.84 -10.89 3.01
N ILE A 50 -3.64 -9.98 3.56
CA ILE A 50 -3.97 -8.72 2.89
C ILE A 50 -2.71 -7.89 2.68
N ALA A 51 -1.91 -7.72 3.72
CA ALA A 51 -0.68 -6.94 3.63
C ALA A 51 0.30 -7.52 2.61
N CYS A 52 0.50 -8.83 2.63
CA CYS A 52 1.40 -9.51 1.69
C CYS A 52 0.91 -9.36 0.25
N THR A 53 -0.40 -9.49 0.01
CA THR A 53 -0.97 -9.33 -1.33
C THR A 53 -0.80 -7.90 -1.83
N GLU A 54 -1.08 -6.91 -0.98
CA GLU A 54 -0.89 -5.50 -1.35
C GLU A 54 0.57 -5.21 -1.69
N LEU A 55 1.51 -5.78 -0.94
CA LEU A 55 2.94 -5.62 -1.19
C LEU A 55 3.38 -6.23 -2.50
N VAL A 56 2.90 -7.44 -2.81
CA VAL A 56 3.22 -8.10 -4.09
C VAL A 56 2.70 -7.28 -5.26
N ILE A 57 1.47 -6.79 -5.18
CA ILE A 57 0.88 -5.96 -6.22
C ILE A 57 1.67 -4.66 -6.41
N HIS A 58 1.99 -3.98 -5.30
CA HIS A 58 2.75 -2.74 -5.33
C HIS A 58 4.13 -2.94 -5.97
N ALA A 59 4.86 -3.97 -5.56
CA ALA A 59 6.16 -4.27 -6.13
C ALA A 59 6.07 -4.58 -7.62
N GLN A 60 5.04 -5.30 -8.02
CA GLN A 60 4.86 -5.70 -9.41
C GLN A 60 4.58 -4.49 -10.31
N VAL A 61 3.71 -3.56 -9.91
CA VAL A 61 3.44 -2.37 -10.72
C VAL A 61 4.67 -1.46 -10.80
N GLU A 62 5.48 -1.39 -9.74
CA GLU A 62 6.73 -0.65 -9.79
C GLU A 62 7.72 -1.28 -10.78
N GLU A 63 7.85 -2.59 -10.75
CA GLU A 63 8.77 -3.31 -11.65
C GLU A 63 8.31 -3.31 -13.10
N GLU A 64 7.02 -3.32 -13.35
CA GLU A 64 6.50 -3.31 -14.72
C GLU A 64 6.47 -1.91 -15.35
N PHE A 65 6.21 -0.87 -14.57
CA PHE A 65 5.98 0.47 -15.12
C PHE A 65 6.94 1.53 -14.59
N LEU A 66 7.15 1.60 -13.28
CA LEU A 66 7.94 2.69 -12.71
C LEU A 66 9.42 2.53 -12.97
N TYR A 67 10.01 1.44 -12.56
CA TYR A 67 11.46 1.26 -12.66
C TYR A 67 11.97 1.24 -14.10
N PRO A 68 11.29 0.61 -15.07
CA PRO A 68 11.73 0.72 -16.46
C PRO A 68 11.74 2.15 -16.97
N ALA A 69 10.72 2.95 -16.63
CA ALA A 69 10.67 4.34 -17.01
C ALA A 69 11.79 5.15 -16.37
N LEU A 70 12.11 4.85 -15.11
CA LEU A 70 13.18 5.54 -14.38
C LEU A 70 14.56 5.17 -14.92
N ARG A 71 14.76 3.94 -15.37
CA ARG A 71 16.04 3.53 -15.96
C ARG A 71 16.36 4.31 -17.23
N GLU A 72 15.34 4.72 -17.95
CA GLU A 72 15.53 5.57 -19.13
C GLU A 72 15.76 7.04 -18.78
N ALA A 73 15.18 7.49 -17.67
CA ALA A 73 15.20 8.89 -17.27
C ALA A 73 16.35 9.27 -16.33
N PHE A 74 16.82 8.32 -15.51
CA PHE A 74 17.83 8.59 -14.50
C PHE A 74 19.24 8.64 -15.08
N ASP A 75 20.06 9.55 -14.54
CA ASP A 75 21.49 9.59 -14.82
C ASP A 75 22.17 8.37 -14.19
N GLU A 76 23.34 8.01 -14.74
CA GLU A 76 24.13 6.89 -14.21
C GLU A 76 24.34 6.95 -12.69
N ALA A 77 24.49 8.17 -12.17
CA ALA A 77 24.72 8.36 -10.73
C ALA A 77 23.55 7.88 -9.87
N ASP A 78 22.34 7.86 -10.43
CA ASP A 78 21.13 7.50 -9.67
C ASP A 78 20.64 6.08 -9.95
N LEU A 79 21.19 5.39 -10.95
CA LEU A 79 20.75 4.03 -11.32
C LEU A 79 20.91 3.03 -10.21
N HIS A 80 21.91 3.22 -9.33
CA HIS A 80 22.14 2.31 -8.20
C HIS A 80 20.93 2.28 -7.25
N LEU A 81 20.14 3.36 -7.19
CA LEU A 81 18.94 3.40 -6.36
C LEU A 81 17.91 2.38 -6.82
N LEU A 82 17.77 2.22 -8.14
CA LEU A 82 16.85 1.25 -8.73
C LEU A 82 17.32 -0.18 -8.54
N ASP A 83 18.62 -0.41 -8.64
CA ASP A 83 19.21 -1.72 -8.38
C ASP A 83 19.00 -2.14 -6.92
N GLU A 84 19.22 -1.23 -5.99
CA GLU A 84 18.98 -1.48 -4.57
C GLU A 84 17.49 -1.77 -4.30
N ALA A 85 16.60 -1.04 -4.95
CA ALA A 85 15.17 -1.28 -4.82
C ALA A 85 14.77 -2.68 -5.30
N GLU A 86 15.35 -3.16 -6.40
CA GLU A 86 15.10 -4.52 -6.88
C GLU A 86 15.55 -5.58 -5.89
N VAL A 87 16.69 -5.39 -5.26
CA VAL A 87 17.21 -6.30 -4.23
C VAL A 87 16.28 -6.31 -3.02
N GLU A 88 15.81 -5.14 -2.60
CA GLU A 88 14.87 -5.01 -1.49
C GLU A 88 13.55 -5.73 -1.79
N HIS A 89 13.04 -5.59 -3.02
CA HIS A 89 11.84 -6.31 -3.46
C HIS A 89 12.01 -7.82 -3.39
N THR A 90 13.17 -8.31 -3.81
CA THR A 90 13.48 -9.75 -3.75
C THR A 90 13.49 -10.24 -2.31
N ALA A 91 14.10 -9.51 -1.40
CA ALA A 91 14.14 -9.85 0.01
C ALA A 91 12.73 -9.88 0.63
N ALA A 92 11.90 -8.89 0.29
CA ALA A 92 10.52 -8.85 0.75
C ALA A 92 9.72 -10.04 0.22
N ARG A 93 9.86 -10.37 -1.05
CA ARG A 93 9.17 -11.53 -1.65
C ARG A 93 9.57 -12.84 -0.99
N GLN A 94 10.83 -12.98 -0.59
CA GLN A 94 11.30 -14.16 0.12
C GLN A 94 10.54 -14.33 1.44
N LEU A 95 10.43 -13.27 2.23
CA LEU A 95 9.67 -13.31 3.49
C LEU A 95 8.18 -13.57 3.25
N ILE A 96 7.60 -12.97 2.22
CA ILE A 96 6.20 -13.18 1.88
C ILE A 96 5.95 -14.66 1.52
N SER A 97 6.82 -15.23 0.71
CA SER A 97 6.74 -16.64 0.34
C SER A 97 6.79 -17.57 1.55
N GLU A 98 7.67 -17.26 2.50
CA GLU A 98 7.78 -18.02 3.74
C GLU A 98 6.49 -17.90 4.57
N LEU A 99 5.97 -16.69 4.72
CA LEU A 99 4.73 -16.45 5.47
C LEU A 99 3.53 -17.18 4.85
N GLU A 100 3.45 -17.23 3.53
CA GLU A 100 2.37 -17.94 2.83
C GLU A 100 2.34 -19.42 3.14
N SER A 101 3.48 -20.02 3.45
CA SER A 101 3.58 -21.44 3.78
C SER A 101 3.45 -21.72 5.28
N MET A 102 3.28 -20.69 6.09
CA MET A 102 3.22 -20.82 7.55
C MET A 102 1.81 -20.67 8.10
N GLN A 103 1.62 -21.13 9.31
CA GLN A 103 0.40 -20.95 10.07
C GLN A 103 0.61 -19.81 11.09
N PRO A 104 -0.48 -19.10 11.48
CA PRO A 104 -0.35 -17.95 12.41
C PRO A 104 0.23 -18.31 13.78
N ASP A 105 0.14 -19.58 14.18
CA ASP A 105 0.68 -20.05 15.46
C ASP A 105 2.10 -20.60 15.37
N ASP A 106 2.69 -20.60 14.19
CA ASP A 106 4.09 -21.00 14.03
C ASP A 106 5.02 -20.03 14.75
N ASP A 107 6.09 -20.57 15.35
CA ASP A 107 7.00 -19.83 16.22
C ASP A 107 7.57 -18.55 15.61
N LEU A 108 7.88 -18.54 14.36
CA LEU A 108 8.53 -17.39 13.70
C LEU A 108 7.58 -16.53 12.86
N TYR A 109 6.29 -16.83 12.90
CA TYR A 109 5.31 -16.13 12.07
C TYR A 109 5.30 -14.61 12.36
N ASP A 110 5.10 -14.24 13.61
CA ASP A 110 5.04 -12.84 14.02
C ASP A 110 6.35 -12.12 13.75
N ALA A 111 7.47 -12.78 14.04
CA ALA A 111 8.80 -12.21 13.82
C ALA A 111 9.06 -11.95 12.32
N LYS A 112 8.68 -12.87 11.46
CA LYS A 112 8.88 -12.70 10.02
C LYS A 112 8.05 -11.56 9.47
N PHE A 113 6.80 -11.43 9.91
CA PHE A 113 5.98 -10.31 9.48
C PHE A 113 6.50 -8.98 10.01
N THR A 114 6.98 -8.94 11.24
CA THR A 114 7.60 -7.74 11.83
C THR A 114 8.84 -7.32 11.04
N VAL A 115 9.72 -8.27 10.68
CA VAL A 115 10.91 -7.99 9.89
C VAL A 115 10.53 -7.51 8.49
N LEU A 116 9.51 -8.12 7.89
CA LEU A 116 8.98 -7.65 6.60
C LEU A 116 8.56 -6.18 6.69
N GLY A 117 7.88 -5.81 7.77
CA GLY A 117 7.47 -4.43 8.01
C GLY A 117 8.66 -3.46 8.10
N GLU A 118 9.76 -3.90 8.70
CA GLU A 118 10.98 -3.09 8.78
C GLU A 118 11.62 -2.90 7.40
N TYR A 119 11.66 -3.95 6.59
CA TYR A 119 12.15 -3.85 5.21
C TYR A 119 11.29 -2.92 4.38
N VAL A 120 9.97 -3.04 4.50
CA VAL A 120 9.03 -2.18 3.77
C VAL A 120 9.19 -0.72 4.19
N ARG A 121 9.30 -0.45 5.49
CA ARG A 121 9.50 0.90 5.99
C ARG A 121 10.78 1.52 5.44
N HIS A 122 11.87 0.77 5.45
CA HIS A 122 13.14 1.23 4.90
C HIS A 122 13.02 1.54 3.40
N HIS A 123 12.38 0.64 2.66
CA HIS A 123 12.15 0.83 1.23
C HIS A 123 11.30 2.07 0.94
N ILE A 124 10.23 2.29 1.73
CA ILE A 124 9.38 3.47 1.59
C ILE A 124 10.18 4.75 1.82
N GLU A 125 11.00 4.79 2.87
CA GLU A 125 11.85 5.94 3.18
C GLU A 125 12.83 6.23 2.03
N GLU A 126 13.47 5.20 1.50
CA GLU A 126 14.38 5.34 0.38
C GLU A 126 13.66 5.88 -0.86
N GLU A 127 12.52 5.31 -1.18
CA GLU A 127 11.75 5.69 -2.35
C GLU A 127 11.24 7.13 -2.24
N GLN A 128 10.65 7.50 -1.11
CA GLN A 128 10.11 8.85 -0.92
C GLN A 128 11.17 9.93 -0.76
N ASN A 129 12.30 9.61 -0.17
CA ASN A 129 13.35 10.58 0.12
C ASN A 129 14.45 10.65 -0.96
N ARG A 130 14.67 9.60 -1.73
CA ARG A 130 15.77 9.53 -2.68
C ARG A 130 15.33 9.33 -4.14
N ILE A 131 14.28 8.54 -4.38
CA ILE A 131 13.83 8.23 -5.73
C ILE A 131 12.81 9.25 -6.24
N PHE A 132 11.74 9.49 -5.49
CA PHE A 132 10.69 10.43 -5.91
C PHE A 132 11.18 11.86 -6.13
N PRO A 133 12.11 12.41 -5.32
CA PRO A 133 12.65 13.74 -5.61
C PRO A 133 13.36 13.85 -6.96
N VAL A 134 14.05 12.79 -7.39
CA VAL A 134 14.68 12.76 -8.72
C VAL A 134 13.63 12.77 -9.82
N ILE A 135 12.57 12.01 -9.64
CA ILE A 135 11.44 11.97 -10.58
C ILE A 135 10.83 13.36 -10.75
N LYS A 136 10.58 14.05 -9.64
CA LYS A 136 9.92 15.37 -9.65
C LYS A 136 10.74 16.44 -10.37
N LYS A 137 12.04 16.28 -10.44
CA LYS A 137 12.93 17.22 -11.12
C LYS A 137 12.95 16.99 -12.64
N GLY A 138 12.49 15.84 -13.10
CA GLY A 138 12.49 15.49 -14.52
C GLY A 138 11.20 15.89 -15.23
N ASN A 139 11.12 15.52 -16.48
CA ASN A 139 9.97 15.82 -17.34
C ASN A 139 9.11 14.60 -17.64
N MET A 140 9.12 13.63 -16.72
CA MET A 140 8.35 12.41 -16.91
C MET A 140 6.85 12.68 -16.86
N ASP A 141 6.09 12.04 -17.74
CA ASP A 141 4.64 12.11 -17.73
C ASP A 141 4.07 11.23 -16.61
N LEU A 142 4.00 11.80 -15.41
CA LEU A 142 3.57 11.08 -14.20
C LEU A 142 2.07 10.76 -14.22
N GLU A 143 1.27 11.54 -14.92
CA GLU A 143 -0.16 11.30 -15.05
C GLU A 143 -0.43 10.05 -15.87
N SER A 144 0.20 9.95 -17.03
CA SER A 144 0.08 8.78 -17.90
C SER A 144 0.61 7.52 -17.21
N LEU A 145 1.75 7.63 -16.57
CA LEU A 145 2.33 6.53 -15.79
C LEU A 145 1.38 6.08 -14.68
N GLY A 146 0.77 7.04 -13.99
CA GLY A 146 -0.20 6.75 -12.94
C GLY A 146 -1.41 5.99 -13.44
N GLN A 147 -1.92 6.33 -14.61
CA GLN A 147 -3.04 5.62 -15.22
C GLN A 147 -2.68 4.17 -15.54
N ASN A 148 -1.50 3.94 -16.08
CA ASN A 148 -1.01 2.58 -16.35
C ASN A 148 -0.88 1.76 -15.07
N ILE A 149 -0.36 2.37 -14.03
CA ILE A 149 -0.22 1.72 -12.72
C ILE A 149 -1.60 1.35 -12.16
N LEU A 150 -2.57 2.28 -12.22
CA LEU A 150 -3.92 2.02 -11.72
C LEU A 150 -4.62 0.89 -12.46
N GLU A 151 -4.53 0.88 -13.78
CA GLU A 151 -5.14 -0.18 -14.59
C GLU A 151 -4.53 -1.55 -14.25
N ARG A 152 -3.22 -1.62 -14.16
CA ARG A 152 -2.55 -2.87 -13.84
C ARG A 152 -2.85 -3.32 -12.42
N ARG A 153 -2.90 -2.39 -11.49
CA ARG A 153 -3.25 -2.68 -10.10
C ARG A 153 -4.65 -3.30 -10.00
N GLU A 154 -5.62 -2.75 -10.72
CA GLU A 154 -6.98 -3.29 -10.76
C GLU A 154 -7.00 -4.72 -11.31
N GLU A 155 -6.28 -4.98 -12.38
CA GLU A 155 -6.16 -6.32 -12.94
C GLU A 155 -5.57 -7.30 -11.93
N LEU A 156 -4.50 -6.89 -11.24
CA LEU A 156 -3.83 -7.74 -10.26
C LEU A 156 -4.70 -7.97 -9.03
N ARG A 157 -5.40 -6.94 -8.55
CA ARG A 157 -6.33 -7.09 -7.44
C ARG A 157 -7.43 -8.08 -7.77
N SER A 158 -7.95 -8.03 -8.99
CA SER A 158 -8.95 -8.98 -9.45
C SER A 158 -8.39 -10.40 -9.52
N GLU A 159 -7.18 -10.57 -10.06
CA GLU A 159 -6.51 -11.89 -10.13
C GLU A 159 -6.27 -12.49 -8.75
N PHE A 160 -5.92 -11.66 -7.76
CA PHE A 160 -5.69 -12.11 -6.38
C PHE A 160 -6.96 -12.19 -5.54
N GLY A 161 -8.12 -11.88 -6.13
CA GLY A 161 -9.39 -11.95 -5.42
C GLY A 161 -9.58 -10.91 -4.33
N MET A 162 -8.92 -9.77 -4.46
CA MET A 162 -9.06 -8.67 -3.50
C MET A 162 -10.38 -7.92 -3.71
N PRO A 163 -11.02 -7.44 -2.64
CA PRO A 163 -12.23 -6.65 -2.79
C PRO A 163 -11.97 -5.30 -3.46
N ASP A 164 -13.02 -4.76 -4.11
CA ASP A 164 -12.94 -3.45 -4.75
C ASP A 164 -12.70 -2.35 -3.72
N GLU A 165 -11.85 -1.38 -4.06
CA GLU A 165 -11.52 -0.27 -3.16
C GLU A 165 -12.70 0.64 -2.84
N GLU A 166 -13.68 0.71 -3.73
CA GLU A 166 -14.89 1.53 -3.53
C GLU A 166 -15.70 1.11 -2.30
N TYR A 167 -15.52 -0.11 -1.83
CA TYR A 167 -16.23 -0.60 -0.65
C TYR A 167 -15.69 -0.05 0.67
N GLU A 168 -14.48 0.45 0.71
CA GLU A 168 -13.87 0.96 1.94
C GLU A 168 -14.30 2.38 2.28
N GLU A 169 -14.76 3.15 1.30
CA GLU A 169 -15.20 4.54 1.52
C GLU A 169 -16.60 4.63 2.12
N ASP A 170 -17.45 3.61 1.90
CA ASP A 170 -18.86 3.65 2.36
C ASP A 170 -19.03 3.28 3.83
N THR A 171 -18.03 2.72 4.48
CA THR A 171 -18.17 2.26 5.86
C THR A 171 -17.94 3.33 6.92
N ASP A 172 -17.28 4.42 6.57
CA ASP A 172 -16.97 5.48 7.54
C ASP A 172 -18.08 6.52 7.69
N GLU A 173 -19.03 6.60 6.74
CA GLU A 173 -20.09 7.59 6.80
C GLU A 173 -21.34 7.14 7.57
N GLU A 174 -21.54 5.85 7.75
CA GLU A 174 -22.77 5.36 8.42
C GLU A 174 -22.75 5.48 9.94
N ASN A 175 -21.59 5.77 10.52
CA ASN A 175 -21.50 5.76 11.99
C ASN A 175 -21.72 7.13 12.66
N SER A 176 -22.07 8.15 11.90
CA SER A 176 -22.24 9.49 12.47
C SER A 176 -23.70 9.94 12.64
N GLN A 177 -24.65 9.11 12.27
CA GLN A 177 -26.06 9.50 12.41
C GLN A 177 -26.88 8.51 13.22
N HIS A 178 -26.67 8.54 14.51
CA HIS A 178 -27.71 8.03 15.41
C HIS A 178 -28.38 9.23 16.08
N PRO A 179 -29.57 9.58 15.68
CA PRO A 179 -30.30 10.58 16.45
C PRO A 179 -30.68 9.97 17.77
N HIS A 180 -30.25 10.61 18.82
CA HIS A 180 -30.74 10.31 20.14
C HIS A 180 -32.26 10.46 20.15
N ARG A 181 -32.94 9.36 20.08
CA ARG A 181 -34.36 9.37 20.32
C ARG A 181 -34.54 9.53 21.84
N LYS A 182 -34.89 10.74 22.24
CA LYS A 182 -35.34 10.97 23.59
C LYS A 182 -36.69 10.28 23.75
N THR A 183 -36.69 9.21 24.45
CA THR A 183 -37.94 8.64 24.89
C THR A 183 -38.38 9.45 26.09
N HIS A 184 -39.46 10.17 25.91
CA HIS A 184 -40.15 10.75 27.05
C HIS A 184 -41.00 9.69 27.67
N HIS A 185 -40.69 9.34 28.90
CA HIS A 185 -41.59 8.54 29.71
C HIS A 185 -42.45 9.49 30.51
N HIS A 186 -43.73 9.43 30.23
CA HIS A 186 -44.69 10.03 31.12
C HIS A 186 -45.13 9.02 32.13
N HIS A 187 -44.92 9.35 33.40
CA HIS A 187 -45.50 8.61 34.50
C HIS A 187 -46.56 9.44 35.18
N HIS A 188 -47.67 8.78 35.41
CA HIS A 188 -48.63 9.23 36.42
C HIS A 188 -48.44 8.43 37.68
#